data_e27cbb739bbbe3f6d7a0e4e431024f61
#
_entry.id   e27cbb739bbbe3f6d7a0e4e431024f61
#
_cell.length_a   1.000
_cell.length_b   1.000
_cell.length_c   1.000
_cell.angle_alpha   90.00
_cell.angle_beta   90.00
_cell.angle_gamma   90.00
#
_symmetry.space_group_name_H-M   'P 1'
#
loop_
_entity.id
_entity.type
_entity.pdbx_description
1 polymer ?
#
loop_
_entity_poly.entity_id
_entity_poly.type
_entity_poly.pdbx_seq_one_letter_code
_entity_poly.pdbx_strand_id
1 'polypeptide(L)'
;TFLTVSGQLEGEIFAHALSSIYTFGPTFRAENSHTSRHASEFWMIEPEVAFCDLNGDMDLAEEFVKHLIRDAKQHCAADLEFFGKFVDKDLLARLDFVLEKPFVRCSYTEAVEILNKAGKTWEHPVAWGDNLQSEHERYIAEKHVNGPTVLMNYPKEIKAFYMRLSDDEKTVAAMDV
;
A
#
# COMPACT_ATOMS: atom_id res chain seq x y z
N THR A 1 4.37 28.02 13.10
CA THR A 1 4.69 27.11 12.01
C THR A 1 4.46 25.69 12.48
N PHE A 2 3.75 24.89 11.71
CA PHE A 2 3.47 23.50 12.00
C PHE A 2 4.15 22.63 10.96
N LEU A 3 4.60 21.44 11.37
CA LEU A 3 5.08 20.41 10.46
C LEU A 3 3.88 19.70 9.83
N THR A 4 3.93 19.44 8.51
CA THR A 4 2.82 18.78 7.83
C THR A 4 2.83 17.27 8.07
N VAL A 5 1.65 16.66 8.16
CA VAL A 5 1.46 15.21 8.29
C VAL A 5 1.13 14.53 6.96
N SER A 6 0.78 15.31 5.94
CA SER A 6 0.45 14.88 4.57
C SER A 6 0.24 16.10 3.69
N GLY A 7 0.43 15.96 2.39
CA GLY A 7 0.02 16.94 1.38
C GLY A 7 -1.41 16.74 0.86
N GLN A 8 -2.11 15.73 1.34
CA GLN A 8 -3.40 15.29 0.82
C GLN A 8 -4.47 16.39 0.91
N LEU A 9 -4.62 17.06 2.06
CA LEU A 9 -5.72 18.01 2.28
C LEU A 9 -5.69 19.18 1.29
N GLU A 10 -4.51 19.76 1.09
CA GLU A 10 -4.31 20.83 0.11
C GLU A 10 -4.32 20.26 -1.32
N GLY A 11 -3.75 19.06 -1.50
CA GLY A 11 -3.70 18.36 -2.78
C GLY A 11 -5.08 18.10 -3.37
N GLU A 12 -6.02 17.59 -2.60
CA GLU A 12 -7.39 17.32 -3.03
C GLU A 12 -8.09 18.58 -3.58
N ILE A 13 -7.87 19.75 -2.95
CA ILE A 13 -8.41 21.03 -3.44
C ILE A 13 -7.88 21.35 -4.83
N PHE A 14 -6.58 21.18 -5.06
CA PHE A 14 -5.96 21.41 -6.36
C PHE A 14 -6.36 20.34 -7.39
N ALA A 15 -6.55 19.10 -7.00
CA ALA A 15 -7.02 18.02 -7.88
C ALA A 15 -8.41 18.35 -8.46
N HIS A 16 -9.31 19.00 -7.73
CA HIS A 16 -10.59 19.46 -8.26
C HIS A 16 -10.46 20.48 -9.40
N ALA A 17 -9.39 21.27 -9.43
CA ALA A 17 -9.16 22.25 -10.46
C ALA A 17 -8.27 21.73 -11.60
N LEU A 18 -7.31 20.85 -11.31
CA LEU A 18 -6.26 20.40 -12.22
C LEU A 18 -6.42 18.94 -12.67
N SER A 19 -7.41 18.23 -12.14
CA SER A 19 -7.77 16.83 -12.38
C SER A 19 -6.79 15.83 -11.76
N SER A 20 -5.52 15.87 -12.08
CA SER A 20 -4.50 14.97 -11.55
C SER A 20 -3.30 15.77 -11.11
N ILE A 21 -2.93 15.61 -9.87
CA ILE A 21 -1.75 16.21 -9.27
C ILE A 21 -0.99 15.17 -8.44
N TYR A 22 0.17 15.53 -7.97
CA TYR A 22 0.82 14.84 -6.85
C TYR A 22 1.49 15.84 -5.93
N THR A 23 1.63 15.50 -4.68
CA THR A 23 2.52 16.17 -3.75
C THR A 23 3.76 15.32 -3.52
N PHE A 24 4.90 15.97 -3.32
CA PHE A 24 6.16 15.31 -3.00
C PHE A 24 6.93 16.15 -2.00
N GLY A 25 7.10 15.64 -0.80
CA GLY A 25 7.74 16.42 0.26
C GLY A 25 7.89 15.67 1.57
N PRO A 26 8.58 16.30 2.54
CA PRO A 26 8.77 15.74 3.86
C PRO A 26 7.48 15.74 4.65
N THR A 27 7.26 14.65 5.37
CA THR A 27 6.10 14.39 6.22
C THR A 27 6.56 14.07 7.63
N PHE A 28 5.80 14.54 8.62
CA PHE A 28 6.16 14.41 10.04
C PHE A 28 4.98 13.84 10.83
N ARG A 29 5.20 12.71 11.49
CA ARG A 29 4.19 12.05 12.31
C ARG A 29 4.77 11.62 13.64
N ALA A 30 4.21 12.11 14.73
CA ALA A 30 4.60 11.77 16.10
C ALA A 30 3.78 10.55 16.59
N GLU A 31 3.93 9.41 15.89
CA GLU A 31 3.26 8.19 16.27
C GLU A 31 4.05 7.42 17.32
N ASN A 32 3.35 6.86 18.30
CA ASN A 32 3.96 5.97 19.28
C ASN A 32 4.06 4.55 18.68
N SER A 33 4.94 4.40 17.69
CA SER A 33 5.16 3.14 17.00
C SER A 33 6.66 2.86 16.89
N HIS A 34 7.04 1.62 17.21
CA HIS A 34 8.43 1.16 17.22
C HIS A 34 8.65 0.02 16.21
N THR A 35 7.99 0.07 15.05
CA THR A 35 8.16 -0.94 14.00
C THR A 35 9.19 -0.48 12.97
N SER A 36 9.73 -1.41 12.19
CA SER A 36 10.65 -1.12 11.09
C SER A 36 10.01 -0.33 9.94
N ARG A 37 8.69 -0.17 9.94
CA ARG A 37 7.91 0.54 8.90
C ARG A 37 7.52 1.97 9.31
N HIS A 38 7.86 2.42 10.53
CA HIS A 38 7.46 3.73 11.03
C HIS A 38 8.69 4.60 11.31
N ALA A 39 8.70 5.78 10.72
CA ALA A 39 9.65 6.85 10.97
C ALA A 39 8.89 8.13 11.31
N SER A 40 9.46 8.97 12.17
CA SER A 40 8.81 10.25 12.54
C SER A 40 8.92 11.31 11.45
N GLU A 41 9.91 11.16 10.56
CA GLU A 41 10.12 11.98 9.37
C GLU A 41 10.38 11.07 8.18
N PHE A 42 9.66 11.30 7.09
CA PHE A 42 9.80 10.56 5.83
C PHE A 42 9.27 11.39 4.67
N TRP A 43 9.59 10.99 3.46
CA TRP A 43 9.07 11.62 2.25
C TRP A 43 7.95 10.78 1.67
N MET A 44 6.90 11.46 1.20
CA MET A 44 5.81 10.80 0.47
C MET A 44 5.69 11.36 -0.94
N ILE A 45 5.31 10.48 -1.86
CA ILE A 45 4.76 10.83 -3.16
C ILE A 45 3.28 10.51 -3.07
N GLU A 46 2.43 11.54 -3.14
CA GLU A 46 1.00 11.45 -2.87
C GLU A 46 0.20 11.88 -4.12
N PRO A 47 -0.12 10.95 -5.05
CA PRO A 47 -0.99 11.26 -6.18
C PRO A 47 -2.42 11.54 -5.70
N GLU A 48 -3.04 12.57 -6.28
CA GLU A 48 -4.44 12.91 -6.07
C GLU A 48 -5.13 13.04 -7.44
N VAL A 49 -6.10 12.17 -7.70
CA VAL A 49 -6.76 12.08 -9.01
C VAL A 49 -8.26 12.27 -8.87
N ALA A 50 -8.77 13.41 -9.36
CA ALA A 50 -10.19 13.68 -9.35
C ALA A 50 -10.94 12.75 -10.31
N PHE A 51 -12.19 12.39 -9.94
CA PHE A 51 -13.07 11.52 -10.74
C PHE A 51 -12.54 10.10 -10.96
N CYS A 52 -11.60 9.65 -10.13
CA CYS A 52 -11.08 8.30 -10.11
C CYS A 52 -11.84 7.46 -9.06
N ASP A 53 -12.27 6.28 -9.43
CA ASP A 53 -12.83 5.32 -8.48
C ASP A 53 -11.73 4.38 -7.93
N LEU A 54 -12.11 3.49 -7.00
CA LEU A 54 -11.18 2.54 -6.40
C LEU A 54 -10.49 1.64 -7.45
N ASN A 55 -11.17 1.29 -8.54
CA ASN A 55 -10.58 0.45 -9.58
C ASN A 55 -9.49 1.21 -10.35
N GLY A 56 -9.77 2.46 -10.72
CA GLY A 56 -8.79 3.31 -11.38
C GLY A 56 -7.60 3.62 -10.48
N ASP A 57 -7.83 3.79 -9.18
CA ASP A 57 -6.76 4.02 -8.22
C ASP A 57 -5.87 2.78 -8.02
N MET A 58 -6.45 1.57 -7.99
CA MET A 58 -5.68 0.31 -7.98
C MET A 58 -4.84 0.13 -9.25
N ASP A 59 -5.37 0.48 -10.43
CA ASP A 59 -4.61 0.44 -11.68
C ASP A 59 -3.45 1.43 -11.65
N LEU A 60 -3.69 2.65 -11.15
CA LEU A 60 -2.65 3.66 -10.97
C LEU A 60 -1.56 3.18 -10.00
N ALA A 61 -1.94 2.60 -8.87
CA ALA A 61 -0.99 2.10 -7.88
C ALA A 61 -0.10 0.99 -8.46
N GLU A 62 -0.66 0.03 -9.21
CA GLU A 62 0.11 -1.01 -9.88
C GLU A 62 1.10 -0.41 -10.88
N GLU A 63 0.65 0.47 -11.77
CA GLU A 63 1.52 1.10 -12.75
C GLU A 63 2.58 1.99 -12.10
N PHE A 64 2.24 2.69 -11.04
CA PHE A 64 3.18 3.53 -10.30
C PHE A 64 4.32 2.71 -9.68
N VAL A 65 4.00 1.64 -8.96
CA VAL A 65 5.03 0.75 -8.38
C VAL A 65 5.91 0.14 -9.47
N LYS A 66 5.30 -0.37 -10.54
CA LYS A 66 6.05 -0.95 -11.68
C LYS A 66 6.91 0.09 -12.39
N HIS A 67 6.42 1.31 -12.55
CA HIS A 67 7.19 2.42 -13.13
C HIS A 67 8.43 2.72 -12.30
N LEU A 68 8.28 2.89 -10.99
CA LEU A 68 9.41 3.16 -10.09
C LEU A 68 10.46 2.04 -10.11
N ILE A 69 10.04 0.78 -10.16
CA ILE A 69 10.97 -0.36 -10.26
C ILE A 69 11.73 -0.32 -11.59
N ARG A 70 11.03 -0.09 -12.73
CA ARG A 70 11.68 0.03 -14.05
C ARG A 70 12.67 1.16 -14.07
N ASP A 71 12.29 2.33 -13.52
CA ASP A 71 13.15 3.51 -13.47
C ASP A 71 14.40 3.26 -12.62
N ALA A 72 14.24 2.69 -11.43
CA ALA A 72 15.36 2.32 -10.56
C ALA A 72 16.30 1.31 -11.25
N LYS A 73 15.77 0.31 -11.94
CA LYS A 73 16.60 -0.67 -12.69
C LYS A 73 17.36 -0.01 -13.84
N GLN A 74 16.78 1.00 -14.47
CA GLN A 74 17.41 1.70 -15.60
C GLN A 74 18.46 2.73 -15.14
N HIS A 75 18.19 3.48 -14.07
CA HIS A 75 19.00 4.63 -13.69
C HIS A 75 19.88 4.39 -12.46
N CYS A 76 19.56 3.40 -11.62
CA CYS A 76 20.27 3.08 -10.40
C CYS A 76 20.86 1.65 -10.40
N ALA A 77 21.23 1.12 -11.58
CA ALA A 77 21.71 -0.26 -11.74
C ALA A 77 22.88 -0.61 -10.84
N ALA A 78 23.86 0.31 -10.69
CA ALA A 78 25.04 0.10 -9.86
C ALA A 78 24.68 -0.01 -8.36
N ASP A 79 23.74 0.83 -7.90
CA ASP A 79 23.25 0.77 -6.52
C ASP A 79 22.47 -0.50 -6.24
N LEU A 80 21.63 -0.92 -7.17
CA LEU A 80 20.89 -2.17 -7.07
C LEU A 80 21.80 -3.40 -7.06
N GLU A 81 22.88 -3.39 -7.85
CA GLU A 81 23.89 -4.44 -7.82
C GLU A 81 24.61 -4.47 -6.46
N PHE A 82 24.98 -3.31 -5.93
CA PHE A 82 25.57 -3.20 -4.59
C PHE A 82 24.64 -3.73 -3.51
N PHE A 83 23.38 -3.31 -3.49
CA PHE A 83 22.39 -3.81 -2.54
C PHE A 83 22.12 -5.30 -2.69
N GLY A 84 22.03 -5.80 -3.92
CA GLY A 84 21.87 -7.23 -4.20
C GLY A 84 23.04 -8.07 -3.70
N LYS A 85 24.25 -7.52 -3.72
CA LYS A 85 25.47 -8.21 -3.28
C LYS A 85 25.68 -8.18 -1.76
N PHE A 86 25.40 -7.05 -1.11
CA PHE A 86 25.83 -6.80 0.27
C PHE A 86 24.68 -6.73 1.28
N VAL A 87 23.44 -6.53 0.84
CA VAL A 87 22.29 -6.33 1.72
C VAL A 87 21.25 -7.42 1.56
N ASP A 88 20.79 -7.67 0.33
CA ASP A 88 19.72 -8.62 0.05
C ASP A 88 19.94 -9.32 -1.30
N LYS A 89 20.36 -10.58 -1.25
CA LYS A 89 20.70 -11.38 -2.43
C LYS A 89 19.52 -11.64 -3.37
N ASP A 90 18.30 -11.57 -2.85
CA ASP A 90 17.08 -11.83 -3.61
C ASP A 90 16.44 -10.54 -4.15
N LEU A 91 17.03 -9.38 -3.90
CA LEU A 91 16.49 -8.08 -4.27
C LEU A 91 16.08 -8.00 -5.75
N LEU A 92 17.02 -8.28 -6.66
CA LEU A 92 16.77 -8.16 -8.11
C LEU A 92 15.70 -9.14 -8.58
N ALA A 93 15.76 -10.39 -8.11
CA ALA A 93 14.76 -11.40 -8.45
C ALA A 93 13.37 -11.02 -7.97
N ARG A 94 13.27 -10.39 -6.78
CA ARG A 94 12.00 -9.90 -6.23
C ARG A 94 11.46 -8.71 -7.03
N LEU A 95 12.31 -7.77 -7.45
CA LEU A 95 11.90 -6.67 -8.30
C LEU A 95 11.38 -7.17 -9.65
N ASP A 96 12.06 -8.13 -10.27
CA ASP A 96 11.62 -8.74 -11.53
C ASP A 96 10.29 -9.48 -11.35
N PHE A 97 10.14 -10.22 -10.28
CA PHE A 97 8.89 -10.91 -9.95
C PHE A 97 7.69 -9.94 -9.84
N VAL A 98 7.88 -8.77 -9.22
CA VAL A 98 6.82 -7.74 -9.15
C VAL A 98 6.49 -7.15 -10.52
N LEU A 99 7.50 -6.96 -11.38
CA LEU A 99 7.28 -6.44 -12.74
C LEU A 99 6.51 -7.41 -13.62
N GLU A 100 6.76 -8.71 -13.49
CA GLU A 100 6.18 -9.76 -14.34
C GLU A 100 4.77 -10.16 -13.94
N LYS A 101 4.41 -9.98 -12.68
CA LYS A 101 3.11 -10.41 -12.15
C LYS A 101 2.06 -9.29 -12.19
N PRO A 102 0.80 -9.61 -12.50
CA PRO A 102 -0.29 -8.68 -12.23
C PRO A 102 -0.50 -8.57 -10.72
N PHE A 103 -0.97 -7.43 -10.25
CA PHE A 103 -1.38 -7.26 -8.87
C PHE A 103 -2.76 -7.89 -8.65
N VAL A 104 -2.82 -8.85 -7.75
CA VAL A 104 -4.06 -9.57 -7.43
C VAL A 104 -4.89 -8.74 -6.47
N ARG A 105 -6.13 -8.46 -6.84
CA ARG A 105 -7.08 -7.72 -5.99
C ARG A 105 -7.79 -8.70 -5.07
N CYS A 106 -7.69 -8.50 -3.78
CA CYS A 106 -8.29 -9.32 -2.74
C CYS A 106 -9.07 -8.42 -1.78
N SER A 107 -10.33 -8.71 -1.54
CA SER A 107 -11.09 -7.95 -0.55
C SER A 107 -10.61 -8.29 0.86
N TYR A 108 -10.75 -7.34 1.79
CA TYR A 108 -10.45 -7.58 3.21
C TYR A 108 -11.23 -8.78 3.76
N THR A 109 -12.51 -8.93 3.36
CA THR A 109 -13.33 -10.07 3.80
C THR A 109 -12.76 -11.41 3.32
N GLU A 110 -12.39 -11.51 2.04
CA GLU A 110 -11.70 -12.70 1.51
C GLU A 110 -10.38 -12.95 2.21
N ALA A 111 -9.60 -11.90 2.47
CA ALA A 111 -8.35 -12.02 3.19
C ALA A 111 -8.52 -12.63 4.60
N VAL A 112 -9.51 -12.16 5.37
CA VAL A 112 -9.84 -12.72 6.68
C VAL A 112 -10.29 -14.19 6.58
N GLU A 113 -11.07 -14.54 5.56
CA GLU A 113 -11.46 -15.93 5.33
C GLU A 113 -10.26 -16.83 5.00
N ILE A 114 -9.34 -16.36 4.16
CA ILE A 114 -8.10 -17.07 3.82
C ILE A 114 -7.28 -17.32 5.08
N LEU A 115 -7.09 -16.30 5.90
CA LEU A 115 -6.33 -16.38 7.14
C LEU A 115 -6.94 -17.37 8.13
N ASN A 116 -8.26 -17.34 8.30
CA ASN A 116 -8.98 -18.27 9.20
C ASN A 116 -8.93 -19.72 8.71
N LYS A 117 -8.85 -19.94 7.38
CA LYS A 117 -8.74 -21.28 6.76
C LYS A 117 -7.30 -21.78 6.67
N ALA A 118 -6.30 -20.96 6.98
CA ALA A 118 -4.88 -21.28 6.80
C ALA A 118 -4.36 -22.44 7.70
N GLY A 119 -5.10 -22.80 8.74
CA GLY A 119 -4.67 -23.85 9.69
C GLY A 119 -3.41 -23.49 10.48
N LYS A 120 -3.08 -22.21 10.56
CA LYS A 120 -1.89 -21.65 11.22
C LYS A 120 -2.31 -20.92 12.50
N THR A 121 -1.51 -21.02 13.54
CA THR A 121 -1.63 -20.16 14.72
C THR A 121 -0.92 -18.83 14.43
N TRP A 122 -1.65 -17.74 14.53
CA TRP A 122 -1.15 -16.39 14.36
C TRP A 122 -0.63 -15.83 15.69
N GLU A 123 0.39 -15.01 15.64
CA GLU A 123 0.82 -14.24 16.82
C GLU A 123 -0.28 -13.28 17.26
N HIS A 124 -0.96 -12.68 16.27
CA HIS A 124 -2.13 -11.83 16.47
C HIS A 124 -3.34 -12.50 15.82
N PRO A 125 -4.24 -13.14 16.61
CA PRO A 125 -5.48 -13.69 16.05
C PRO A 125 -6.26 -12.63 15.30
N VAL A 126 -6.88 -12.99 14.18
CA VAL A 126 -7.62 -12.06 13.33
C VAL A 126 -9.09 -12.46 13.21
N ALA A 127 -9.96 -11.50 13.46
CA ALA A 127 -11.39 -11.57 13.15
C ALA A 127 -11.78 -10.46 12.17
N TRP A 128 -12.97 -10.56 11.59
CA TRP A 128 -13.47 -9.50 10.72
C TRP A 128 -13.66 -8.21 11.51
N GLY A 129 -13.07 -7.11 11.04
CA GLY A 129 -13.06 -5.82 11.73
C GLY A 129 -11.73 -5.48 12.40
N ASP A 130 -10.81 -6.44 12.52
CA ASP A 130 -9.48 -6.22 13.10
C ASP A 130 -8.50 -5.63 12.08
N ASN A 131 -7.51 -4.87 12.56
CA ASN A 131 -6.39 -4.46 11.71
C ASN A 131 -5.52 -5.67 11.35
N LEU A 132 -5.27 -5.87 10.07
CA LEU A 132 -4.30 -6.87 9.62
C LEU A 132 -2.89 -6.47 10.06
N GLN A 133 -2.12 -7.45 10.50
CA GLN A 133 -0.73 -7.30 10.88
C GLN A 133 0.19 -7.76 9.75
N SER A 134 1.45 -7.36 9.78
CA SER A 134 2.42 -7.74 8.75
C SER A 134 2.53 -9.25 8.51
N GLU A 135 2.29 -10.09 9.52
CA GLU A 135 2.28 -11.54 9.36
C GLU A 135 1.11 -12.03 8.48
N HIS A 136 -0.04 -11.36 8.58
CA HIS A 136 -1.25 -11.65 7.78
C HIS A 136 -1.06 -11.24 6.33
N GLU A 137 -0.65 -9.99 6.09
CA GLU A 137 -0.38 -9.44 4.76
C GLU A 137 0.66 -10.28 4.02
N ARG A 138 1.76 -10.61 4.72
CA ARG A 138 2.83 -11.42 4.17
C ARG A 138 2.36 -12.84 3.82
N TYR A 139 1.51 -13.45 4.64
CA TYR A 139 0.94 -14.76 4.33
C TYR A 139 0.07 -14.70 3.07
N ILE A 140 -0.79 -13.70 2.96
CA ILE A 140 -1.66 -13.51 1.79
C ILE A 140 -0.83 -13.34 0.53
N ALA A 141 0.11 -12.39 0.52
CA ALA A 141 0.91 -12.08 -0.65
C ALA A 141 1.90 -13.19 -1.02
N GLU A 142 2.66 -13.73 -0.05
CA GLU A 142 3.76 -14.65 -0.32
C GLU A 142 3.33 -16.12 -0.39
N LYS A 143 2.31 -16.53 0.38
CA LYS A 143 1.93 -17.94 0.51
C LYS A 143 0.64 -18.30 -0.21
N HIS A 144 -0.36 -17.44 -0.15
CA HIS A 144 -1.65 -17.71 -0.78
C HIS A 144 -1.68 -17.26 -2.23
N VAL A 145 -1.41 -15.99 -2.49
CA VAL A 145 -1.42 -15.38 -3.84
C VAL A 145 -0.14 -15.71 -4.61
N ASN A 146 1.00 -15.74 -3.92
CA ASN A 146 2.33 -15.83 -4.50
C ASN A 146 2.55 -14.73 -5.55
N GLY A 147 2.29 -13.48 -5.17
CA GLY A 147 2.38 -12.32 -6.04
C GLY A 147 2.05 -11.01 -5.33
N PRO A 148 2.32 -9.87 -5.97
CA PRO A 148 1.89 -8.58 -5.45
C PRO A 148 0.38 -8.56 -5.30
N THR A 149 -0.08 -7.99 -4.20
CA THR A 149 -1.50 -8.05 -3.81
C THR A 149 -1.99 -6.69 -3.38
N VAL A 150 -3.17 -6.31 -3.85
CA VAL A 150 -3.91 -5.16 -3.37
C VAL A 150 -5.03 -5.66 -2.48
N LEU A 151 -4.99 -5.30 -1.20
CA LEU A 151 -6.09 -5.52 -0.26
C LEU A 151 -7.04 -4.34 -0.34
N MET A 152 -8.35 -4.59 -0.49
CA MET A 152 -9.34 -3.54 -0.71
C MET A 152 -10.62 -3.75 0.09
N ASN A 153 -11.48 -2.73 0.15
CA ASN A 153 -12.78 -2.76 0.80
C ASN A 153 -12.66 -3.13 2.29
N TYR A 154 -11.94 -2.29 3.01
CA TYR A 154 -11.73 -2.45 4.45
C TYR A 154 -12.98 -2.09 5.27
N PRO A 155 -13.16 -2.67 6.47
CA PRO A 155 -14.19 -2.25 7.40
C PRO A 155 -14.07 -0.74 7.72
N LYS A 156 -15.19 -0.05 7.73
CA LYS A 156 -15.23 1.42 7.94
C LYS A 156 -14.70 1.84 9.32
N GLU A 157 -14.81 0.95 10.31
CA GLU A 157 -14.41 1.21 11.68
C GLU A 157 -12.90 1.31 11.87
N ILE A 158 -12.11 0.72 10.98
CA ILE A 158 -10.64 0.68 11.06
C ILE A 158 -9.95 1.59 10.04
N LYS A 159 -10.70 2.36 9.29
CA LYS A 159 -10.18 3.33 8.30
C LYS A 159 -10.65 4.74 8.61
N ALA A 160 -10.08 5.73 7.94
CA ALA A 160 -10.39 7.13 8.17
C ALA A 160 -11.86 7.45 7.81
N PHE A 161 -12.48 8.32 8.60
CA PHE A 161 -13.91 8.65 8.52
C PHE A 161 -14.34 9.27 7.18
N TYR A 162 -13.41 9.87 6.44
CA TYR A 162 -13.66 10.53 5.16
C TYR A 162 -13.63 9.60 3.95
N MET A 163 -13.25 8.34 4.12
CA MET A 163 -13.23 7.37 3.03
C MET A 163 -14.64 7.06 2.54
N ARG A 164 -14.78 6.91 1.22
CA ARG A 164 -16.06 6.64 0.58
C ARG A 164 -16.66 5.33 1.06
N LEU A 165 -17.86 5.39 1.62
CA LEU A 165 -18.61 4.22 2.04
C LEU A 165 -19.02 3.38 0.82
N SER A 166 -18.86 2.08 0.91
CA SER A 166 -19.32 1.11 -0.09
C SER A 166 -20.83 0.90 0.02
N ASP A 167 -21.46 0.28 -1.01
CA ASP A 167 -22.91 0.05 -1.06
C ASP A 167 -23.40 -0.91 0.05
N ASP A 168 -22.52 -1.69 0.65
CA ASP A 168 -22.84 -2.59 1.77
C ASP A 168 -22.95 -1.86 3.12
N GLU A 169 -22.63 -0.57 3.17
CA GLU A 169 -22.61 0.30 4.36
C GLU A 169 -21.68 -0.19 5.50
N LYS A 170 -20.89 -1.22 5.25
CA LYS A 170 -19.95 -1.83 6.23
C LYS A 170 -18.50 -1.58 5.87
N THR A 171 -18.20 -1.51 4.59
CA THR A 171 -16.85 -1.31 4.07
C THR A 171 -16.67 0.06 3.45
N VAL A 172 -15.44 0.46 3.25
CA VAL A 172 -15.04 1.69 2.56
C VAL A 172 -14.14 1.38 1.37
N ALA A 173 -14.20 2.24 0.36
CA ALA A 173 -13.36 2.18 -0.82
C ALA A 173 -11.92 2.59 -0.46
N ALA A 174 -11.24 1.73 0.27
CA ALA A 174 -9.84 1.87 0.68
C ALA A 174 -9.04 0.69 0.14
N MET A 175 -7.75 0.92 -0.13
CA MET A 175 -6.81 -0.13 -0.52
C MET A 175 -5.47 0.03 0.18
N ASP A 176 -4.75 -1.10 0.33
CA ASP A 176 -3.34 -1.18 0.70
C ASP A 176 -2.63 -2.12 -0.30
N VAL A 177 -1.40 -1.80 -0.68
CA VAL A 177 -0.61 -2.52 -1.70
C VAL A 177 0.62 -3.16 -1.07
#